data_1f971a366230da136cf8d013e5f33e40
#
_entry.id   1f971a366230da136cf8d013e5f33e40
#
_cell.length_a   1.000
_cell.length_b   1.000
_cell.length_c   1.000
_cell.angle_alpha   90.00
_cell.angle_beta   90.00
_cell.angle_gamma   90.00
#
_symmetry.space_group_name_H-M   'P 1'
#
loop_
_entity.id
_entity.type
_entity.pdbx_description
1 polymer ?
#
loop_
_entity_poly.entity_id
_entity_poly.type
_entity_poly.pdbx_seq_one_letter_code
_entity_poly.pdbx_strand_id
1 'polypeptide(L)'
;MTQDDDNQNLILGILFGVIALVIGLVIGLTTYVTGQAQTAKPAVVAEEPEIAEVGEPLVKLYFDSGKAELPANAAEELAKVVAKLHEEPAKLVLISGYHDETGGAAVNAEVSKARALAVKDALATAGVAADKLKLRKPAITLGGADEAEARRVEVRVQ
;
A
#
# COMPACT_ATOMS: atom_id res chain seq x y z
N MET A 1 0.29 -61.72 34.17
CA MET A 1 0.11 -60.34 34.55
C MET A 1 1.18 -59.49 33.83
N THR A 2 1.24 -59.57 32.47
CA THR A 2 2.27 -58.90 31.65
C THR A 2 1.81 -58.58 30.23
N GLN A 3 0.56 -58.85 29.86
CA GLN A 3 0.08 -58.65 28.48
C GLN A 3 -0.63 -57.29 28.28
N ASP A 4 -1.11 -56.69 29.36
CA ASP A 4 -1.80 -55.41 29.31
C ASP A 4 -0.80 -54.23 29.28
N ASP A 5 0.36 -54.39 29.93
CA ASP A 5 1.38 -53.35 29.98
C ASP A 5 2.10 -53.13 28.62
N ASP A 6 2.28 -54.23 27.84
CA ASP A 6 2.89 -54.16 26.51
C ASP A 6 1.97 -53.48 25.51
N ASN A 7 0.65 -53.73 25.61
CA ASN A 7 -0.33 -53.05 24.76
C ASN A 7 -0.47 -51.54 25.11
N GLN A 8 -0.39 -51.19 26.41
CA GLN A 8 -0.41 -49.78 26.82
C GLN A 8 0.81 -49.04 26.30
N ASN A 9 1.99 -49.62 26.39
CA ASN A 9 3.23 -49.00 25.90
C ASN A 9 3.21 -48.86 24.36
N LEU A 10 2.66 -49.86 23.65
CA LEU A 10 2.49 -49.78 22.20
C LEU A 10 1.51 -48.68 21.76
N ILE A 11 0.36 -48.59 22.45
CA ILE A 11 -0.66 -47.55 22.19
C ILE A 11 -0.08 -46.14 22.48
N LEU A 12 0.63 -46.04 23.62
CA LEU A 12 1.28 -44.79 24.01
C LEU A 12 2.35 -44.37 23.02
N GLY A 13 3.16 -45.30 22.53
CA GLY A 13 4.19 -45.07 21.51
C GLY A 13 3.58 -44.59 20.18
N ILE A 14 2.49 -45.23 19.74
CA ILE A 14 1.78 -44.79 18.51
C ILE A 14 1.18 -43.42 18.71
N LEU A 15 0.57 -43.12 19.86
CA LEU A 15 -0.03 -41.82 20.17
C LEU A 15 1.01 -40.70 20.16
N PHE A 16 2.17 -40.92 20.82
CA PHE A 16 3.25 -39.94 20.78
C PHE A 16 3.85 -39.76 19.42
N GLY A 17 3.97 -40.84 18.63
CA GLY A 17 4.43 -40.79 17.24
C GLY A 17 3.53 -39.93 16.34
N VAL A 18 2.21 -40.11 16.44
CA VAL A 18 1.22 -39.33 15.69
C VAL A 18 1.23 -37.86 16.10
N ILE A 19 1.30 -37.59 17.40
CA ILE A 19 1.37 -36.22 17.92
C ILE A 19 2.65 -35.52 17.42
N ALA A 20 3.79 -36.18 17.49
CA ALA A 20 5.05 -35.62 16.99
C ALA A 20 5.00 -35.34 15.47
N LEU A 21 4.35 -36.22 14.69
CA LEU A 21 4.20 -36.06 13.25
C LEU A 21 3.28 -34.86 12.93
N VAL A 22 2.16 -34.73 13.64
CA VAL A 22 1.24 -33.61 13.47
C VAL A 22 1.89 -32.30 13.84
N ILE A 23 2.62 -32.24 14.97
CA ILE A 23 3.35 -31.03 15.40
C ILE A 23 4.43 -30.68 14.37
N GLY A 24 5.19 -31.66 13.88
CA GLY A 24 6.20 -31.47 12.85
C GLY A 24 5.61 -30.95 11.55
N LEU A 25 4.45 -31.46 11.14
CA LEU A 25 3.75 -31.01 9.94
C LEU A 25 3.19 -29.59 10.11
N VAL A 26 2.62 -29.27 11.26
CA VAL A 26 2.11 -27.91 11.55
C VAL A 26 3.25 -26.91 11.58
N ILE A 27 4.35 -27.22 12.27
CA ILE A 27 5.53 -26.33 12.33
C ILE A 27 6.17 -26.23 10.94
N GLY A 28 6.30 -27.32 10.20
CA GLY A 28 6.84 -27.32 8.86
C GLY A 28 6.00 -26.51 7.89
N LEU A 29 4.67 -26.60 7.96
CA LEU A 29 3.77 -25.86 7.11
C LEU A 29 3.77 -24.36 7.46
N THR A 30 3.81 -24.01 8.76
CA THR A 30 3.88 -22.60 9.17
C THR A 30 5.20 -21.95 8.75
N THR A 31 6.33 -22.64 8.88
CA THR A 31 7.63 -22.12 8.41
C THR A 31 7.69 -22.02 6.89
N TYR A 32 7.09 -22.96 6.15
CA TYR A 32 7.02 -22.91 4.69
C TYR A 32 6.16 -21.73 4.20
N VAL A 33 4.98 -21.53 4.80
CA VAL A 33 4.07 -20.43 4.44
C VAL A 33 4.67 -19.07 4.86
N THR A 34 5.28 -19.00 6.05
CA THR A 34 5.90 -17.75 6.54
C THR A 34 7.20 -17.44 5.78
N GLY A 35 7.94 -18.46 5.33
CA GLY A 35 9.15 -18.28 4.52
C GLY A 35 8.88 -17.71 3.12
N GLN A 36 7.69 -17.94 2.56
CA GLN A 36 7.30 -17.31 1.28
C GLN A 36 6.72 -15.91 1.41
N ALA A 37 6.23 -15.55 2.60
CA ALA A 37 5.70 -14.20 2.84
C ALA A 37 6.80 -13.16 3.16
N GLN A 38 8.06 -13.55 3.29
CA GLN A 38 9.14 -12.70 3.79
C GLN A 38 10.25 -12.40 2.79
N THR A 39 9.99 -12.53 1.50
CA THR A 39 10.88 -11.98 0.47
C THR A 39 10.29 -10.77 -0.25
N ALA A 40 9.30 -10.10 0.33
CA ALA A 40 9.20 -8.68 0.14
C ALA A 40 10.26 -8.03 1.05
N LYS A 41 11.55 -8.11 0.64
CA LYS A 41 12.53 -7.08 0.98
C LYS A 41 11.76 -5.77 0.89
N PRO A 42 11.73 -4.92 1.96
CA PRO A 42 11.26 -3.57 1.76
C PRO A 42 12.07 -3.08 0.57
N ALA A 43 11.38 -2.85 -0.55
CA ALA A 43 12.00 -2.12 -1.63
C ALA A 43 12.53 -0.87 -0.93
N VAL A 44 13.84 -0.78 -0.82
CA VAL A 44 14.51 0.49 -0.64
C VAL A 44 13.90 1.29 -1.77
N VAL A 45 12.90 2.10 -1.42
CA VAL A 45 12.43 3.16 -2.29
C VAL A 45 13.72 3.94 -2.50
N ALA A 46 14.38 3.68 -3.63
CA ALA A 46 15.42 4.55 -4.10
C ALA A 46 14.78 5.92 -3.98
N GLU A 47 15.36 6.80 -3.18
CA GLU A 47 14.94 8.18 -3.10
C GLU A 47 15.04 8.71 -4.52
N GLU A 48 13.93 8.58 -5.27
CA GLU A 48 13.82 9.28 -6.54
C GLU A 48 14.00 10.76 -6.18
N PRO A 49 14.83 11.49 -6.92
CA PRO A 49 15.08 12.90 -6.62
C PRO A 49 13.72 13.59 -6.48
N GLU A 50 13.55 14.32 -5.39
CA GLU A 50 12.28 14.99 -5.09
C GLU A 50 11.94 15.93 -6.26
N ILE A 51 10.96 15.51 -7.07
CA ILE A 51 10.52 16.29 -8.22
C ILE A 51 9.78 17.50 -7.68
N ALA A 52 10.29 18.68 -8.00
CA ALA A 52 9.66 19.94 -7.59
C ALA A 52 8.27 20.06 -8.26
N GLU A 53 7.32 20.56 -7.49
CA GLU A 53 5.99 20.89 -8.02
C GLU A 53 6.07 22.13 -8.88
N VAL A 54 5.65 22.02 -10.14
CA VAL A 54 5.60 23.13 -11.07
C VAL A 54 4.14 23.41 -11.47
N GLY A 55 3.70 24.62 -11.26
CA GLY A 55 2.34 25.05 -11.57
C GLY A 55 1.29 24.61 -10.55
N GLU A 56 0.04 24.90 -10.86
CA GLU A 56 -1.09 24.51 -10.03
C GLU A 56 -1.50 23.06 -10.29
N PRO A 57 -2.10 22.38 -9.30
CA PRO A 57 -2.64 21.04 -9.50
C PRO A 57 -3.81 21.07 -10.48
N LEU A 58 -3.79 20.18 -11.47
CA LEU A 58 -4.88 20.02 -12.41
C LEU A 58 -6.10 19.38 -11.73
N VAL A 59 -5.83 18.46 -10.79
CA VAL A 59 -6.88 17.73 -10.05
C VAL A 59 -6.51 17.68 -8.58
N LYS A 60 -7.52 17.85 -7.70
CA LYS A 60 -7.45 17.62 -6.27
C LYS A 60 -8.51 16.58 -5.89
N LEU A 61 -8.08 15.48 -5.30
CA LEU A 61 -8.97 14.44 -4.80
C LEU A 61 -8.95 14.43 -3.28
N TYR A 62 -10.11 14.57 -2.67
CA TYR A 62 -10.30 14.56 -1.22
C TYR A 62 -10.81 13.20 -0.76
N PHE A 63 -10.23 12.69 0.31
CA PHE A 63 -10.49 11.35 0.84
C PHE A 63 -11.19 11.41 2.20
N ASP A 64 -11.94 10.37 2.50
CA ASP A 64 -12.52 10.17 3.83
C ASP A 64 -11.43 9.97 4.90
N SER A 65 -11.77 10.26 6.14
CA SER A 65 -10.84 10.08 7.27
C SER A 65 -10.43 8.61 7.39
N GLY A 66 -9.12 8.38 7.49
CA GLY A 66 -8.52 7.06 7.62
C GLY A 66 -8.64 6.14 6.40
N LYS A 67 -9.28 6.56 5.31
CA LYS A 67 -9.46 5.76 4.09
C LYS A 67 -8.48 6.17 2.99
N ALA A 68 -8.13 5.18 2.15
CA ALA A 68 -7.37 5.36 0.92
C ALA A 68 -8.17 4.93 -0.33
N GLU A 69 -9.46 4.61 -0.15
CA GLU A 69 -10.37 4.32 -1.26
C GLU A 69 -10.64 5.58 -2.07
N LEU A 70 -10.62 5.44 -3.39
CA LEU A 70 -10.87 6.56 -4.28
C LEU A 70 -12.29 7.12 -4.10
N PRO A 71 -12.46 8.45 -4.05
CA PRO A 71 -13.79 9.05 -3.99
C PRO A 71 -14.57 8.78 -5.27
N ALA A 72 -15.91 8.86 -5.19
CA ALA A 72 -16.80 8.53 -6.30
C ALA A 72 -16.54 9.35 -7.57
N ASN A 73 -16.09 10.60 -7.42
CA ASN A 73 -15.75 11.49 -8.54
C ASN A 73 -14.33 11.29 -9.10
N ALA A 74 -13.54 10.36 -8.52
CA ALA A 74 -12.14 10.19 -8.91
C ALA A 74 -11.99 9.84 -10.40
N ALA A 75 -12.83 8.96 -10.93
CA ALA A 75 -12.75 8.54 -12.33
C ALA A 75 -12.93 9.73 -13.30
N GLU A 76 -13.89 10.60 -13.02
CA GLU A 76 -14.18 11.79 -13.82
C GLU A 76 -13.04 12.81 -13.73
N GLU A 77 -12.53 13.05 -12.53
CA GLU A 77 -11.41 13.96 -12.32
C GLU A 77 -10.11 13.44 -12.96
N LEU A 78 -9.82 12.16 -12.85
CA LEU A 78 -8.63 11.55 -13.44
C LEU A 78 -8.71 11.48 -14.98
N ALA A 79 -9.90 11.43 -15.56
CA ALA A 79 -10.08 11.53 -17.00
C ALA A 79 -9.54 12.86 -17.58
N LYS A 80 -9.60 13.96 -16.81
CA LYS A 80 -9.01 15.25 -17.19
C LYS A 80 -7.49 15.17 -17.30
N VAL A 81 -6.85 14.40 -16.41
CA VAL A 81 -5.39 14.17 -16.43
C VAL A 81 -5.01 13.37 -17.68
N VAL A 82 -5.77 12.32 -18.00
CA VAL A 82 -5.55 11.51 -19.21
C VAL A 82 -5.70 12.36 -20.46
N ALA A 83 -6.76 13.16 -20.55
CA ALA A 83 -6.98 14.07 -21.68
C ALA A 83 -5.82 15.06 -21.83
N LYS A 84 -5.35 15.64 -20.73
CA LYS A 84 -4.22 16.59 -20.74
C LYS A 84 -2.92 15.94 -21.21
N LEU A 85 -2.65 14.69 -20.83
CA LEU A 85 -1.49 13.94 -21.31
C LEU A 85 -1.58 13.58 -22.80
N HIS A 86 -2.79 13.39 -23.33
CA HIS A 86 -2.99 13.20 -24.76
C HIS A 86 -2.66 14.46 -25.55
N GLU A 87 -2.97 15.64 -25.00
CA GLU A 87 -2.61 16.94 -25.62
C GLU A 87 -1.10 17.21 -25.50
N GLU A 88 -0.49 16.82 -24.37
CA GLU A 88 0.90 17.11 -24.06
C GLU A 88 1.68 15.82 -23.68
N PRO A 89 1.94 14.94 -24.68
CA PRO A 89 2.51 13.61 -24.40
C PRO A 89 3.96 13.61 -23.90
N ALA A 90 4.64 14.73 -23.94
CA ALA A 90 6.00 14.87 -23.39
C ALA A 90 6.01 15.11 -21.87
N LYS A 91 4.88 15.48 -21.29
CA LYS A 91 4.76 15.77 -19.85
C LYS A 91 4.69 14.53 -18.97
N LEU A 92 4.97 14.74 -17.69
CA LEU A 92 4.87 13.76 -16.62
C LEU A 92 3.67 14.10 -15.72
N VAL A 93 3.17 13.10 -15.02
CA VAL A 93 2.16 13.26 -13.97
C VAL A 93 2.83 13.16 -12.63
N LEU A 94 2.81 14.21 -11.85
CA LEU A 94 3.26 14.22 -10.48
C LEU A 94 2.07 14.06 -9.55
N ILE A 95 2.14 13.07 -8.65
CA ILE A 95 1.10 12.72 -7.70
C ILE A 95 1.64 13.01 -6.30
N SER A 96 1.03 13.95 -5.61
CA SER A 96 1.43 14.41 -4.27
C SER A 96 0.34 14.13 -3.26
N GLY A 97 0.62 13.29 -2.26
CA GLY A 97 -0.27 13.08 -1.12
C GLY A 97 0.02 14.07 -0.01
N TYR A 98 -1.03 14.53 0.67
CA TYR A 98 -0.93 15.49 1.78
C TYR A 98 -1.50 14.91 3.07
N HIS A 99 -0.91 15.28 4.20
CA HIS A 99 -1.37 14.92 5.54
C HIS A 99 -1.08 16.05 6.53
N ASP A 100 -1.72 16.00 7.69
CA ASP A 100 -1.42 16.86 8.82
C ASP A 100 -0.48 16.17 9.84
N GLU A 101 -0.07 16.90 10.84
CA GLU A 101 0.74 16.38 11.94
C GLU A 101 -0.12 15.87 13.11
N THR A 102 -1.44 16.10 13.10
CA THR A 102 -2.32 15.77 14.22
C THR A 102 -2.59 14.27 14.28
N GLY A 103 -2.59 13.71 15.50
CA GLY A 103 -2.97 12.31 15.72
C GLY A 103 -1.94 11.24 15.33
N GLY A 104 -0.74 11.64 14.88
CA GLY A 104 0.33 10.69 14.53
C GLY A 104 0.88 10.86 13.12
N ALA A 105 1.84 11.74 12.96
CA ALA A 105 2.44 12.11 11.67
C ALA A 105 2.88 10.90 10.82
N ALA A 106 3.47 9.86 11.45
CA ALA A 106 3.91 8.67 10.74
C ALA A 106 2.75 7.87 10.13
N VAL A 107 1.66 7.69 10.87
CA VAL A 107 0.45 6.97 10.40
C VAL A 107 -0.22 7.78 9.28
N ASN A 108 -0.33 9.08 9.44
CA ASN A 108 -0.92 9.97 8.45
C ASN A 108 -0.10 10.02 7.15
N ALA A 109 1.23 9.97 7.25
CA ALA A 109 2.11 9.88 6.09
C ALA A 109 1.90 8.57 5.32
N GLU A 110 1.75 7.42 6.02
CA GLU A 110 1.47 6.13 5.37
C GLU A 110 0.09 6.11 4.69
N VAL A 111 -0.94 6.66 5.34
CA VAL A 111 -2.28 6.79 4.72
C VAL A 111 -2.22 7.71 3.49
N SER A 112 -1.52 8.82 3.58
CA SER A 112 -1.31 9.76 2.46
C SER A 112 -0.60 9.08 1.29
N LYS A 113 0.43 8.29 1.56
CA LYS A 113 1.14 7.48 0.58
C LYS A 113 0.22 6.44 -0.07
N ALA A 114 -0.59 5.74 0.72
CA ALA A 114 -1.55 4.77 0.21
C ALA A 114 -2.59 5.42 -0.73
N ARG A 115 -3.06 6.62 -0.40
CA ARG A 115 -3.95 7.43 -1.27
C ARG A 115 -3.28 7.78 -2.59
N ALA A 116 -2.05 8.26 -2.55
CA ALA A 116 -1.29 8.60 -3.74
C ALA A 116 -1.05 7.38 -4.64
N LEU A 117 -0.79 6.21 -4.05
CA LEU A 117 -0.68 4.94 -4.76
C LEU A 117 -2.00 4.55 -5.44
N ALA A 118 -3.14 4.66 -4.74
CA ALA A 118 -4.45 4.36 -5.31
C ALA A 118 -4.75 5.25 -6.54
N VAL A 119 -4.38 6.53 -6.49
CA VAL A 119 -4.51 7.45 -7.63
C VAL A 119 -3.58 7.05 -8.78
N LYS A 120 -2.34 6.67 -8.48
CA LYS A 120 -1.37 6.16 -9.47
C LYS A 120 -1.90 4.92 -10.19
N ASP A 121 -2.42 3.96 -9.44
CA ASP A 121 -2.95 2.70 -9.98
C ASP A 121 -4.20 2.95 -10.85
N ALA A 122 -5.05 3.88 -10.45
CA ALA A 122 -6.21 4.28 -11.24
C ALA A 122 -5.79 4.92 -12.58
N LEU A 123 -4.78 5.80 -12.58
CA LEU A 123 -4.24 6.40 -13.79
C LEU A 123 -3.57 5.37 -14.71
N ALA A 124 -2.82 4.41 -14.13
CA ALA A 124 -2.24 3.31 -14.89
C ALA A 124 -3.34 2.44 -15.53
N THR A 125 -4.42 2.15 -14.80
CA THR A 125 -5.58 1.43 -15.31
C THR A 125 -6.31 2.20 -16.41
N ALA A 126 -6.31 3.54 -16.32
CA ALA A 126 -6.84 4.43 -17.36
C ALA A 126 -5.93 4.56 -18.60
N GLY A 127 -4.80 3.84 -18.63
CA GLY A 127 -3.91 3.76 -19.79
C GLY A 127 -2.71 4.72 -19.75
N VAL A 128 -2.46 5.40 -18.63
CA VAL A 128 -1.25 6.23 -18.49
C VAL A 128 -0.03 5.35 -18.26
N ALA A 129 1.01 5.52 -19.05
CA ALA A 129 2.23 4.74 -18.95
C ALA A 129 2.93 4.96 -17.58
N ALA A 130 3.41 3.89 -16.97
CA ALA A 130 3.94 3.90 -15.61
C ALA A 130 5.20 4.79 -15.46
N ASP A 131 5.99 4.94 -16.50
CA ASP A 131 7.17 5.80 -16.56
C ASP A 131 6.83 7.29 -16.45
N LYS A 132 5.60 7.66 -16.84
CA LYS A 132 5.08 9.01 -16.73
C LYS A 132 4.47 9.34 -15.37
N LEU A 133 4.14 8.32 -14.57
CA LEU A 133 3.53 8.47 -13.26
C LEU A 133 4.61 8.57 -12.18
N LYS A 134 4.79 9.75 -11.62
CA LYS A 134 5.75 10.02 -10.55
C LYS A 134 5.04 10.28 -9.24
N LEU A 135 5.47 9.58 -8.19
CA LEU A 135 5.00 9.82 -6.83
C LEU A 135 5.96 10.76 -6.12
N ARG A 136 5.40 11.74 -5.44
CA ARG A 136 6.16 12.57 -4.52
C ARG A 136 6.05 12.03 -3.10
N LYS A 137 7.07 12.26 -2.30
CA LYS A 137 7.03 11.97 -0.86
C LYS A 137 5.84 12.73 -0.23
N PRO A 138 5.08 12.08 0.69
CA PRO A 138 3.96 12.74 1.37
C PRO A 138 4.39 14.06 1.99
N ALA A 139 3.61 15.10 1.76
CA ALA A 139 3.89 16.43 2.25
C ALA A 139 2.92 16.81 3.38
N ILE A 140 3.44 17.59 4.33
CA ILE A 140 2.67 18.13 5.44
C ILE A 140 1.96 19.39 4.96
N THR A 141 0.64 19.48 5.23
CA THR A 141 -0.08 20.74 5.06
C THR A 141 0.25 21.66 6.23
N LEU A 142 0.90 22.77 5.94
CA LEU A 142 1.19 23.78 6.94
C LEU A 142 -0.08 24.57 7.28
N GLY A 143 -0.74 24.16 8.37
CA GLY A 143 -1.71 24.97 9.07
C GLY A 143 -2.93 25.39 8.27
N GLY A 144 -3.84 24.46 8.01
CA GLY A 144 -5.17 24.79 7.53
C GLY A 144 -6.22 24.44 8.59
N ALA A 145 -7.17 25.34 8.80
CA ALA A 145 -8.34 25.08 9.64
C ALA A 145 -9.26 24.02 9.01
N ASP A 146 -8.96 23.56 7.81
CA ASP A 146 -9.74 22.57 7.07
C ASP A 146 -9.00 21.22 7.05
N GLU A 147 -9.51 20.28 7.84
CA GLU A 147 -9.04 18.89 7.85
C GLU A 147 -9.13 18.20 6.48
N ALA A 148 -9.98 18.68 5.58
CA ALA A 148 -10.09 18.12 4.23
C ALA A 148 -8.80 18.35 3.44
N GLU A 149 -8.14 19.48 3.62
CA GLU A 149 -6.87 19.79 2.96
C GLU A 149 -5.73 18.82 3.35
N ALA A 150 -5.81 18.27 4.57
CA ALA A 150 -4.89 17.24 5.04
C ALA A 150 -5.21 15.83 4.48
N ARG A 151 -6.34 15.68 3.84
CA ARG A 151 -6.78 14.39 3.29
C ARG A 151 -6.94 14.45 1.78
N ARG A 152 -5.99 15.10 1.10
CA ARG A 152 -6.04 15.25 -0.35
C ARG A 152 -4.85 14.62 -1.05
N VAL A 153 -5.08 14.30 -2.30
CA VAL A 153 -4.03 14.01 -3.29
C VAL A 153 -4.14 15.01 -4.41
N GLU A 154 -3.04 15.64 -4.74
CA GLU A 154 -2.94 16.55 -5.88
C GLU A 154 -2.25 15.87 -7.05
N VAL A 155 -2.79 16.09 -8.23
CA VAL A 155 -2.25 15.56 -9.48
C VAL A 155 -1.90 16.74 -10.39
N ARG A 156 -0.64 16.81 -10.78
CA ARG A 156 -0.10 17.83 -11.70
C ARG A 156 0.39 17.18 -12.98
N VAL A 157 0.20 17.88 -14.09
CA VAL A 157 0.78 17.52 -15.39
C VAL A 157 1.85 18.56 -15.71
N GLN A 158 3.13 18.17 -15.65
CA GLN A 158 4.28 19.06 -15.78
C GLN A 158 5.38 18.50 -16.69
#